data_e91efa80f9778a1530ca0f5e87b4bb20
#
_entry.id   e91efa80f9778a1530ca0f5e87b4bb20
#
_cell.length_a   1.000
_cell.length_b   1.000
_cell.length_c   1.000
_cell.angle_alpha   90.00
_cell.angle_beta   90.00
_cell.angle_gamma   90.00
#
_symmetry.space_group_name_H-M   'P 1'
#
loop_
_entity.id
_entity.type
_entity.pdbx_description
1 polymer ?
#
loop_
_entity_poly.entity_id
_entity_poly.type
_entity_poly.pdbx_seq_one_letter_code
_entity_poly.pdbx_strand_id
1 'polypeptide(L)'
;MRDTLHRVVEVPCSPEESWDNVVDPSWLGDAGEVELVPGGEGWVSDDDGVRYIVVEEVDEPRRYVYRWASFTEEPTRVEIEVAPTSGGSVIEISESPLSTGAQMSLCAR
;
A
#
# COMPACT_ATOMS: atom_id res chain seq x y z
N MET A 1 12.45 6.87 16.72
CA MET A 1 11.29 7.34 16.02
C MET A 1 11.18 6.75 14.63
N ARG A 2 10.01 6.43 14.25
CA ARG A 2 9.79 5.81 13.00
C ARG A 2 9.19 6.79 12.01
N ASP A 3 9.78 6.90 10.87
CA ASP A 3 9.37 7.88 9.90
C ASP A 3 8.45 7.28 8.87
N THR A 4 7.64 8.14 8.28
CA THR A 4 6.86 7.77 7.12
C THR A 4 7.79 7.71 5.91
N LEU A 5 7.70 6.63 5.17
CA LEU A 5 8.39 6.53 3.91
C LEU A 5 7.54 7.16 2.83
N HIS A 6 8.18 7.89 1.93
CA HIS A 6 7.46 8.60 0.88
C HIS A 6 8.25 8.48 -0.42
N ARG A 7 7.56 8.12 -1.48
CA ARG A 7 8.19 7.93 -2.78
C ARG A 7 7.29 8.46 -3.87
N VAL A 8 7.89 9.10 -4.85
CA VAL A 8 7.16 9.63 -6.02
C VAL A 8 7.83 9.08 -7.26
N VAL A 9 7.04 8.51 -8.14
CA VAL A 9 7.55 7.91 -9.38
C VAL A 9 6.73 8.42 -10.54
N GLU A 10 7.39 8.89 -11.60
CA GLU A 10 6.70 9.25 -12.83
C GLU A 10 6.88 8.13 -13.84
N VAL A 11 5.81 7.79 -14.52
CA VAL A 11 5.82 6.70 -15.50
C VAL A 11 5.12 7.16 -16.78
N PRO A 12 5.50 6.59 -17.94
CA PRO A 12 4.87 6.98 -19.21
C PRO A 12 3.57 6.25 -19.50
N CYS A 13 2.90 5.72 -18.48
CA CYS A 13 1.66 4.97 -18.63
C CYS A 13 0.48 5.83 -18.21
N SER A 14 -0.68 5.59 -18.79
CA SER A 14 -1.90 6.26 -18.36
C SER A 14 -2.24 5.90 -16.93
N PRO A 15 -3.07 6.69 -16.23
CA PRO A 15 -3.49 6.32 -14.88
C PRO A 15 -4.12 4.93 -14.81
N GLU A 16 -4.89 4.54 -15.81
CA GLU A 16 -5.52 3.22 -15.81
C GLU A 16 -4.49 2.11 -15.91
N GLU A 17 -3.49 2.28 -16.77
CA GLU A 17 -2.43 1.29 -16.88
C GLU A 17 -1.58 1.24 -15.62
N SER A 18 -1.31 2.39 -15.05
CA SER A 18 -0.56 2.46 -13.80
C SER A 18 -1.32 1.78 -12.68
N TRP A 19 -2.63 1.98 -12.66
CA TRP A 19 -3.46 1.36 -11.64
C TRP A 19 -3.37 -0.17 -11.69
N ASP A 20 -3.44 -0.74 -12.89
CA ASP A 20 -3.35 -2.19 -13.03
C ASP A 20 -2.06 -2.73 -12.44
N ASN A 21 -0.97 -1.99 -12.57
CA ASN A 21 0.31 -2.41 -12.00
C ASN A 21 0.35 -2.20 -10.49
N VAL A 22 -0.23 -1.11 -10.01
CA VAL A 22 -0.19 -0.77 -8.60
C VAL A 22 -0.95 -1.78 -7.76
N VAL A 23 -2.10 -2.24 -8.24
CA VAL A 23 -2.94 -3.17 -7.46
C VAL A 23 -2.52 -4.62 -7.64
N ASP A 24 -1.63 -4.91 -8.56
CA ASP A 24 -1.14 -6.28 -8.77
C ASP A 24 -0.17 -6.64 -7.65
N PRO A 25 -0.47 -7.64 -6.83
CA PRO A 25 0.42 -7.96 -5.72
C PRO A 25 1.78 -8.48 -6.14
N SER A 26 1.98 -8.80 -7.40
CA SER A 26 3.24 -9.37 -7.85
C SER A 26 4.41 -8.39 -7.72
N TRP A 27 4.16 -7.08 -7.66
CA TRP A 27 5.27 -6.14 -7.49
C TRP A 27 5.70 -6.04 -6.03
N LEU A 28 4.93 -6.61 -5.11
CA LEU A 28 5.24 -6.58 -3.69
C LEU A 28 5.99 -7.81 -3.23
N GLY A 29 5.94 -8.89 -4.02
CA GLY A 29 6.61 -10.12 -3.65
C GLY A 29 6.53 -11.12 -4.79
N ASP A 30 6.81 -12.39 -4.48
CA ASP A 30 6.87 -13.43 -5.49
C ASP A 30 5.49 -13.96 -5.86
N ALA A 31 4.56 -13.95 -4.93
CA ALA A 31 3.21 -14.44 -5.15
C ALA A 31 2.26 -13.71 -4.22
N GLY A 32 1.00 -13.66 -4.60
CA GLY A 32 0.01 -13.04 -3.74
C GLY A 32 -1.35 -12.93 -4.37
N GLU A 33 -2.32 -12.62 -3.53
CA GLU A 33 -3.70 -12.36 -3.94
C GLU A 33 -4.29 -11.31 -3.02
N VAL A 34 -5.12 -10.44 -3.56
CA VAL A 34 -5.78 -9.42 -2.76
C VAL A 34 -7.18 -9.20 -3.32
N GLU A 35 -8.15 -9.16 -2.42
CA GLU A 35 -9.51 -8.81 -2.79
C GLU A 35 -9.64 -7.28 -2.77
N LEU A 36 -9.83 -6.68 -3.94
CA LEU A 36 -9.72 -5.23 -4.11
C LEU A 36 -11.07 -4.53 -3.84
N VAL A 37 -11.53 -4.64 -2.59
CA VAL A 37 -12.70 -3.92 -2.13
C VAL A 37 -12.41 -3.44 -0.71
N PRO A 38 -13.06 -2.37 -0.24
CA PRO A 38 -12.86 -1.96 1.15
C PRO A 38 -13.22 -3.10 2.09
N GLY A 39 -12.31 -3.39 3.01
CA GLY A 39 -12.46 -4.53 3.91
C GLY A 39 -11.97 -5.84 3.33
N GLY A 40 -11.54 -5.86 2.08
CA GLY A 40 -11.02 -7.08 1.48
C GLY A 40 -9.69 -7.49 2.10
N GLU A 41 -9.34 -8.75 1.94
CA GLU A 41 -8.14 -9.30 2.54
C GLU A 41 -7.28 -9.96 1.49
N GLY A 42 -5.99 -10.05 1.81
CA GLY A 42 -5.06 -10.69 0.90
C GLY A 42 -3.77 -11.07 1.58
N TRP A 43 -2.83 -11.51 0.75
CA TRP A 43 -1.51 -11.88 1.24
C TRP A 43 -0.50 -11.75 0.10
N VAL A 44 0.75 -11.57 0.50
CA VAL A 44 1.87 -11.53 -0.43
C VAL A 44 3.01 -12.30 0.21
N SER A 45 3.67 -13.15 -0.55
CA SER A 45 4.82 -13.90 -0.05
C SER A 45 6.07 -13.55 -0.83
N ASP A 46 7.19 -13.57 -0.13
CA ASP A 46 8.51 -13.42 -0.73
C ASP A 46 9.50 -14.26 0.06
N ASP A 47 10.80 -14.05 -0.17
CA ASP A 47 11.83 -14.83 0.50
C ASP A 47 11.81 -14.66 2.01
N ASP A 48 11.30 -13.54 2.48
CA ASP A 48 11.27 -13.25 3.91
C ASP A 48 10.03 -13.79 4.61
N GLY A 49 9.06 -14.27 3.86
CA GLY A 49 7.85 -14.82 4.46
C GLY A 49 6.59 -14.27 3.84
N VAL A 50 5.53 -14.28 4.63
CA VAL A 50 4.21 -13.88 4.18
C VAL A 50 3.77 -12.63 4.91
N ARG A 51 3.21 -11.67 4.16
CA ARG A 51 2.56 -10.49 4.73
C ARG A 51 1.09 -10.55 4.42
N TYR A 52 0.30 -10.17 5.39
CA TYR A 52 -1.15 -10.17 5.26
C TYR A 52 -1.64 -8.75 5.05
N ILE A 53 -2.61 -8.60 4.17
CA ILE A 53 -3.10 -7.30 3.70
C ILE A 53 -4.57 -7.18 4.03
N VAL A 54 -4.97 -6.00 4.53
CA VAL A 54 -6.37 -5.62 4.65
C VAL A 54 -6.56 -4.32 3.90
N VAL A 55 -7.45 -4.32 2.94
CA VAL A 55 -7.70 -3.16 2.08
C VAL A 55 -8.61 -2.19 2.82
N GLU A 56 -8.24 -0.92 2.86
CA GLU A 56 -9.05 0.11 3.50
C GLU A 56 -9.84 0.92 2.48
N GLU A 57 -9.21 1.24 1.36
CA GLU A 57 -9.85 2.12 0.39
C GLU A 57 -9.41 1.75 -1.02
N VAL A 58 -10.35 1.72 -1.94
CA VAL A 58 -10.08 1.51 -3.37
C VAL A 58 -10.89 2.54 -4.13
N ASP A 59 -10.22 3.44 -4.84
CA ASP A 59 -10.86 4.45 -5.67
C ASP A 59 -10.13 4.43 -7.01
N GLU A 60 -10.52 3.51 -7.86
CA GLU A 60 -9.86 3.27 -9.14
C GLU A 60 -10.09 4.45 -10.09
N PRO A 61 -9.08 4.93 -10.78
CA PRO A 61 -7.68 4.51 -10.77
C PRO A 61 -6.79 5.47 -9.98
N ARG A 62 -7.29 6.05 -8.90
CA ARG A 62 -6.63 7.17 -8.24
C ARG A 62 -6.04 6.86 -6.88
N ARG A 63 -6.66 5.99 -6.10
CA ARG A 63 -6.24 5.87 -4.71
C ARG A 63 -6.46 4.45 -4.21
N TYR A 64 -5.43 3.92 -3.51
CA TYR A 64 -5.44 2.58 -2.96
C TYR A 64 -4.77 2.65 -1.60
N VAL A 65 -5.48 2.25 -0.56
CA VAL A 65 -4.97 2.30 0.79
C VAL A 65 -5.15 0.93 1.42
N TYR A 66 -4.08 0.41 2.02
CA TYR A 66 -4.16 -0.88 2.69
C TYR A 66 -3.22 -0.89 3.89
N ARG A 67 -3.47 -1.83 4.80
CA ARG A 67 -2.59 -2.13 5.91
C ARG A 67 -2.00 -3.49 5.67
N TRP A 68 -0.75 -3.68 6.04
CA TRP A 68 -0.16 -5.00 5.94
C TRP A 68 0.82 -5.24 7.08
N ALA A 69 1.04 -6.54 7.38
CA ALA A 69 1.91 -6.94 8.47
C ALA A 69 2.39 -8.37 8.25
N SER A 70 3.53 -8.69 8.84
CA SER A 70 3.99 -10.06 8.92
C SER A 70 4.09 -10.44 10.38
N PHE A 71 4.44 -11.69 10.64
CA PHE A 71 4.64 -12.12 12.02
C PHE A 71 5.89 -11.51 12.64
N THR A 72 6.79 -10.99 11.83
CA THR A 72 8.07 -10.50 12.32
C THR A 72 8.21 -8.99 12.28
N GLU A 73 7.25 -8.30 11.66
CA GLU A 73 7.33 -6.86 11.50
C GLU A 73 6.05 -6.20 11.95
N GLU A 74 6.19 -4.99 12.43
CA GLU A 74 5.03 -4.22 12.85
C GLU A 74 4.16 -3.87 11.65
N PRO A 75 2.86 -3.75 11.85
CA PRO A 75 1.99 -3.37 10.75
C PRO A 75 2.23 -1.93 10.30
N THR A 76 2.06 -1.70 9.03
CA THR A 76 2.13 -0.37 8.45
C THR A 76 0.91 -0.15 7.57
N ARG A 77 0.66 1.11 7.28
CA ARG A 77 -0.40 1.54 6.39
C ARG A 77 0.23 2.15 5.15
N VAL A 78 -0.22 1.72 3.99
CA VAL A 78 0.31 2.18 2.72
C VAL A 78 -0.78 2.94 2.00
N GLU A 79 -0.47 4.15 1.53
CA GLU A 79 -1.37 4.94 0.71
C GLU A 79 -0.70 5.17 -0.64
N ILE A 80 -1.42 4.87 -1.70
CA ILE A 80 -0.90 5.04 -3.05
C ILE A 80 -1.88 5.89 -3.82
N GLU A 81 -1.36 6.95 -4.46
CA GLU A 81 -2.18 7.82 -5.29
C GLU A 81 -1.60 7.88 -6.69
N VAL A 82 -2.46 7.84 -7.67
CA VAL A 82 -2.10 7.89 -9.09
C VAL A 82 -2.78 9.10 -9.69
N ALA A 83 -2.02 9.95 -10.35
CA ALA A 83 -2.56 11.15 -10.98
C ALA A 83 -2.03 11.28 -12.40
N PRO A 84 -2.81 11.86 -13.31
CA PRO A 84 -2.34 12.04 -14.68
C PRO A 84 -1.30 13.14 -14.77
N THR A 85 -0.38 12.99 -15.71
CA THR A 85 0.56 14.05 -16.07
C THR A 85 0.54 14.20 -17.58
N SER A 86 1.25 15.20 -18.09
CA SER A 86 1.29 15.41 -19.53
C SER A 86 1.96 14.26 -20.26
N GLY A 87 2.84 13.52 -19.61
CA GLY A 87 3.55 12.42 -20.25
C GLY A 87 3.13 11.04 -19.78
N GLY A 88 2.12 10.95 -18.92
CA GLY A 88 1.70 9.66 -18.38
C GLY A 88 1.05 9.79 -17.03
N SER A 89 1.68 9.31 -15.98
CA SER A 89 1.14 9.34 -14.64
C SER A 89 2.23 9.60 -13.62
N VAL A 90 1.83 10.12 -12.46
CA VAL A 90 2.71 10.17 -11.30
C VAL A 90 2.08 9.29 -10.22
N ILE A 91 2.90 8.47 -9.59
CA ILE A 91 2.46 7.56 -8.53
C ILE A 91 3.14 8.00 -7.25
N GLU A 92 2.34 8.28 -6.24
CA GLU A 92 2.85 8.73 -4.95
C GLU A 92 2.52 7.67 -3.91
N ILE A 93 3.54 7.19 -3.22
CA ILE A 93 3.42 6.09 -2.27
C ILE A 93 3.91 6.56 -0.91
N SER A 94 3.07 6.38 0.11
CA SER A 94 3.43 6.71 1.48
C SER A 94 3.18 5.50 2.36
N GLU A 95 4.12 5.22 3.25
CA GLU A 95 3.98 4.12 4.19
C GLU A 95 4.32 4.61 5.58
N SER A 96 3.43 4.36 6.54
CA SER A 96 3.60 4.83 7.90
C SER A 96 3.24 3.73 8.90
N PRO A 97 3.87 3.75 10.09
CA PRO A 97 3.59 2.73 11.09
C PRO A 97 2.22 2.93 11.72
N LEU A 98 1.50 1.83 11.90
CA LEU A 98 0.21 1.87 12.59
C LEU A 98 0.38 1.88 14.08
N SER A 99 1.39 1.19 14.57
CA SER A 99 1.57 1.06 15.99
C SER A 99 1.78 2.39 16.68
N THR A 100 2.24 3.39 15.96
CA THR A 100 2.43 4.70 16.53
C THR A 100 1.12 5.24 17.07
N GLY A 101 0.08 5.12 16.31
CA GLY A 101 -1.22 5.57 16.77
C GLY A 101 -1.73 4.79 17.96
N ALA A 102 -1.50 3.50 17.95
CA ALA A 102 -1.91 2.67 19.06
C ALA A 102 -1.19 3.05 20.33
N GLN A 103 0.07 3.34 20.21
CA GLN A 103 0.82 3.74 21.37
C GLN A 103 0.34 5.04 21.95
N MET A 104 -0.02 5.95 21.12
CA MET A 104 -0.54 7.19 21.61
C MET A 104 -1.82 6.98 22.37
N SER A 105 -2.61 6.09 21.91
CA SER A 105 -3.82 5.82 22.59
C SER A 105 -3.55 5.26 23.99
N LEU A 106 -2.55 4.47 24.16
CA LEU A 106 -2.18 4.00 25.46
C LEU A 106 -1.75 5.13 26.36
N CYS A 107 -0.98 6.00 25.83
CA CYS A 107 -0.49 7.09 26.62
C CYS A 107 -1.59 8.01 27.06
N ALA A 108 -2.62 8.03 26.33
CA ALA A 108 -3.71 8.92 26.66
C ALA A 108 -4.47 8.44 27.84
N ARG A 109 -4.16 7.25 28.29
CA ARG A 109 -4.90 6.75 29.38
C ARG A 109 -4.43 6.97 30.55
#